data_1f65791aed84176d48308cb668afd338
#
_entry.id   1f65791aed84176d48308cb668afd338
#
_cell.length_a   1.000
_cell.length_b   1.000
_cell.length_c   1.000
_cell.angle_alpha   90.00
_cell.angle_beta   90.00
_cell.angle_gamma   90.00
#
_symmetry.space_group_name_H-M   'P 1'
#
loop_
_entity.id
_entity.type
_entity.pdbx_description
1 polymer ?
#
loop_
_entity_poly.entity_id
_entity_poly.type
_entity_poly.pdbx_seq_one_letter_code
_entity_poly.pdbx_strand_id
1 'polypeptide(L)'
;MGYWHNWNDGNAPYLELSQVDPRYTVIAVSFAVPAVGSTYDMVFAPAETAPATFIADVAALQAQGRKVLISIGGADATVHLDSDAERDQFVSSMLGILNTYGFDGLDIDLEGASVAISGGTIANPSDARIIRLIDAVNSIADQYEVAHGVPMMLTMAPETAYVQGGMSAYGGIWGAYLPIIDALRDRLNILQVQLYNSGSMYGIDGGIYTQGTADFIVSQTEALLQGFTTGGGFFAPLPPEKVAIGLPACPLAAGGGYVTPAVLEQAVDYLRGTGPQPGSYQRVATYPTLRGLMTWSINWDAVGGCAVADEYAQAYEDIFEITTAEQETPDAGITVWPVPVDAGVLHIAGLQGGEDLLLLDALGRVVASDRASSDRLELNFDLTTGAYVLRVHRDGAPVTARRVVVTR
;
A
#
# COMPACT_ATOMS: atom_id res chain seq x y z
N MET A 1 0.67 -3.84 2.49
CA MET A 1 1.00 -4.28 1.13
C MET A 1 2.26 -5.10 1.14
N GLY A 2 2.43 -6.07 0.24
CA GLY A 2 3.67 -6.83 0.14
C GLY A 2 3.96 -7.28 -1.29
N TYR A 3 5.24 -7.37 -1.62
CA TYR A 3 5.70 -7.93 -2.88
C TYR A 3 5.76 -9.45 -2.79
N TRP A 4 5.20 -10.13 -3.78
CA TRP A 4 5.20 -11.58 -3.87
C TRP A 4 6.13 -12.03 -5.01
N HIS A 5 7.05 -12.95 -4.70
CA HIS A 5 8.03 -13.44 -5.67
C HIS A 5 7.40 -14.48 -6.60
N ASN A 6 7.45 -14.22 -7.90
CA ASN A 6 7.10 -15.19 -8.95
C ASN A 6 8.27 -16.13 -9.28
N TRP A 7 9.16 -16.38 -8.34
CA TRP A 7 10.31 -17.28 -8.54
C TRP A 7 10.69 -17.97 -7.23
N ASN A 8 11.41 -19.06 -7.35
CA ASN A 8 11.97 -19.76 -6.21
C ASN A 8 13.39 -19.26 -5.91
N ASP A 9 13.62 -18.79 -4.72
CA ASP A 9 14.93 -18.39 -4.17
C ASP A 9 15.28 -19.30 -3.01
N GLY A 10 16.52 -19.78 -2.95
CA GLY A 10 16.96 -20.67 -1.87
C GLY A 10 16.90 -20.06 -0.47
N ASN A 11 16.88 -18.73 -0.35
CA ASN A 11 16.77 -18.00 0.91
C ASN A 11 15.34 -17.55 1.22
N ALA A 12 14.53 -17.27 0.19
CA ALA A 12 13.12 -16.94 0.28
C ALA A 12 12.32 -17.81 -0.69
N PRO A 13 12.01 -19.06 -0.30
CA PRO A 13 11.38 -20.05 -1.18
C PRO A 13 10.07 -19.56 -1.78
N TYR A 14 9.72 -20.14 -2.93
CA TYR A 14 8.44 -19.89 -3.56
C TYR A 14 7.29 -20.22 -2.60
N LEU A 15 6.30 -19.35 -2.59
CA LEU A 15 5.07 -19.48 -1.85
C LEU A 15 3.91 -19.47 -2.84
N GLU A 16 3.00 -20.44 -2.79
CA GLU A 16 1.78 -20.36 -3.59
C GLU A 16 1.00 -19.07 -3.26
N LEU A 17 0.43 -18.44 -4.28
CA LEU A 17 -0.27 -17.16 -4.08
C LEU A 17 -1.45 -17.31 -3.10
N SER A 18 -2.11 -18.46 -3.09
CA SER A 18 -3.17 -18.83 -2.14
C SER A 18 -2.70 -18.96 -0.69
N GLN A 19 -1.39 -19.10 -0.44
CA GLN A 19 -0.82 -19.25 0.90
C GLN A 19 -0.34 -17.91 1.51
N VAL A 20 -0.46 -16.81 0.76
CA VAL A 20 -0.09 -15.47 1.25
C VAL A 20 -0.93 -15.11 2.47
N ASP A 21 -0.24 -14.75 3.55
CA ASP A 21 -0.86 -14.38 4.83
C ASP A 21 -2.01 -13.38 4.64
N PRO A 22 -3.18 -13.60 5.27
CA PRO A 22 -4.37 -12.76 5.06
C PRO A 22 -4.21 -11.30 5.50
N ARG A 23 -3.22 -10.98 6.32
CA ARG A 23 -2.90 -9.61 6.75
C ARG A 23 -2.35 -8.74 5.60
N TYR A 24 -1.86 -9.34 4.52
CA TYR A 24 -1.52 -8.62 3.29
C TYR A 24 -2.78 -8.30 2.47
N THR A 25 -3.26 -7.08 2.56
CA THR A 25 -4.49 -6.62 1.88
C THR A 25 -4.25 -6.20 0.42
N VAL A 26 -3.02 -5.85 0.06
CA VAL A 26 -2.58 -5.56 -1.31
C VAL A 26 -1.33 -6.38 -1.60
N ILE A 27 -1.34 -7.12 -2.69
CA ILE A 27 -0.25 -8.01 -3.13
C ILE A 27 0.26 -7.49 -4.47
N ALA A 28 1.56 -7.13 -4.55
CA ALA A 28 2.23 -6.79 -5.79
C ALA A 28 2.96 -8.03 -6.32
N VAL A 29 2.51 -8.58 -7.42
CA VAL A 29 3.14 -9.73 -8.07
C VAL A 29 4.40 -9.26 -8.80
N SER A 30 5.56 -9.75 -8.39
CA SER A 30 6.88 -9.42 -8.94
C SER A 30 7.30 -10.44 -9.99
N PHE A 31 7.55 -10.10 -11.23
CA PHE A 31 7.32 -8.87 -11.97
C PHE A 31 6.86 -9.19 -13.40
N ALA A 32 6.12 -8.29 -14.03
CA ALA A 32 6.11 -8.23 -15.49
C ALA A 32 7.40 -7.54 -15.93
N VAL A 33 8.10 -8.15 -16.86
CA VAL A 33 9.41 -7.71 -17.36
C VAL A 33 9.39 -7.56 -18.89
N PRO A 34 10.28 -6.77 -19.49
CA PRO A 34 10.38 -6.71 -20.93
C PRO A 34 10.75 -8.06 -21.56
N ALA A 35 10.16 -8.39 -22.70
CA ALA A 35 10.56 -9.51 -23.51
C ALA A 35 12.04 -9.40 -23.93
N VAL A 36 12.71 -10.52 -24.15
CA VAL A 36 14.12 -10.56 -24.53
C VAL A 36 14.37 -9.69 -25.77
N GLY A 37 15.29 -8.73 -25.63
CA GLY A 37 15.64 -7.78 -26.68
C GLY A 37 14.72 -6.56 -26.79
N SER A 38 13.82 -6.37 -25.83
CA SER A 38 12.93 -5.22 -25.71
C SER A 38 13.18 -4.48 -24.38
N THR A 39 12.71 -3.23 -24.29
CA THR A 39 12.61 -2.44 -23.05
C THR A 39 11.18 -1.99 -22.76
N TYR A 40 10.21 -2.43 -23.58
CA TYR A 40 8.84 -1.93 -23.59
C TYR A 40 7.76 -2.98 -23.85
N ASP A 41 8.10 -4.09 -24.49
CA ASP A 41 7.14 -5.17 -24.77
C ASP A 41 7.08 -6.10 -23.56
N MET A 42 6.09 -5.88 -22.70
CA MET A 42 6.03 -6.53 -21.40
C MET A 42 5.47 -7.94 -21.49
N VAL A 43 6.06 -8.85 -20.71
CA VAL A 43 5.63 -10.24 -20.57
C VAL A 43 5.52 -10.63 -19.11
N PHE A 44 4.58 -11.52 -18.82
CA PHE A 44 4.43 -12.17 -17.52
C PHE A 44 3.93 -13.60 -17.71
N ALA A 45 4.46 -14.52 -16.94
CA ALA A 45 3.92 -15.86 -16.76
C ALA A 45 4.24 -16.33 -15.34
N PRO A 46 3.35 -17.07 -14.66
CA PRO A 46 3.67 -17.73 -13.40
C PRO A 46 4.83 -18.72 -13.63
N ALA A 47 5.85 -18.68 -12.77
CA ALA A 47 7.05 -19.48 -12.95
C ALA A 47 6.90 -20.92 -12.43
N GLU A 48 6.26 -21.08 -11.28
CA GLU A 48 6.16 -22.37 -10.55
C GLU A 48 4.75 -22.95 -10.57
N THR A 49 3.72 -22.12 -10.78
CA THR A 49 2.30 -22.51 -10.77
C THR A 49 1.74 -22.51 -12.17
N ALA A 50 0.85 -23.46 -12.50
CA ALA A 50 0.17 -23.46 -13.79
C ALA A 50 -0.69 -22.19 -13.95
N PRO A 51 -0.73 -21.55 -15.14
CA PRO A 51 -1.45 -20.28 -15.35
C PRO A 51 -2.92 -20.32 -14.93
N ALA A 52 -3.62 -21.42 -15.16
CA ALA A 52 -5.02 -21.56 -14.76
C ALA A 52 -5.20 -21.57 -13.23
N THR A 53 -4.28 -22.19 -12.49
CA THR A 53 -4.27 -22.20 -11.03
C THR A 53 -3.97 -20.80 -10.49
N PHE A 54 -2.96 -20.14 -11.04
CA PHE A 54 -2.60 -18.77 -10.66
C PHE A 54 -3.78 -17.79 -10.84
N ILE A 55 -4.47 -17.85 -11.97
CA ILE A 55 -5.67 -17.03 -12.23
C ILE A 55 -6.77 -17.32 -11.19
N ALA A 56 -6.97 -18.59 -10.85
CA ALA A 56 -7.95 -18.98 -9.82
C ALA A 56 -7.56 -18.45 -8.43
N ASP A 57 -6.28 -18.47 -8.09
CA ASP A 57 -5.76 -17.93 -6.82
C ASP A 57 -5.92 -16.40 -6.76
N VAL A 58 -5.64 -15.67 -7.84
CA VAL A 58 -5.90 -14.23 -7.95
C VAL A 58 -7.38 -13.95 -7.66
N ALA A 59 -8.29 -14.65 -8.34
CA ALA A 59 -9.74 -14.48 -8.12
C ALA A 59 -10.18 -14.83 -6.69
N ALA A 60 -9.58 -15.85 -6.09
CA ALA A 60 -9.88 -16.28 -4.71
C ALA A 60 -9.44 -15.22 -3.68
N LEU A 61 -8.28 -14.59 -3.88
CA LEU A 61 -7.81 -13.50 -3.04
C LEU A 61 -8.71 -12.25 -3.18
N GLN A 62 -9.10 -11.92 -4.40
CA GLN A 62 -10.03 -10.81 -4.67
C GLN A 62 -11.40 -11.04 -4.03
N ALA A 63 -11.90 -12.27 -4.03
CA ALA A 63 -13.14 -12.64 -3.34
C ALA A 63 -13.07 -12.46 -1.82
N GLN A 64 -11.86 -12.43 -1.23
CA GLN A 64 -11.61 -12.11 0.17
C GLN A 64 -11.49 -10.60 0.43
N GLY A 65 -11.68 -9.75 -0.60
CA GLY A 65 -11.53 -8.30 -0.52
C GLY A 65 -10.08 -7.79 -0.65
N ARG A 66 -9.13 -8.67 -0.99
CA ARG A 66 -7.73 -8.33 -1.20
C ARG A 66 -7.52 -7.80 -2.62
N LYS A 67 -6.48 -7.00 -2.82
CA LYS A 67 -6.08 -6.49 -4.14
C LYS A 67 -4.83 -7.21 -4.62
N VAL A 68 -4.83 -7.64 -5.88
CA VAL A 68 -3.68 -8.29 -6.51
C VAL A 68 -3.27 -7.46 -7.72
N LEU A 69 -2.09 -6.87 -7.67
CA LEU A 69 -1.52 -6.01 -8.71
C LEU A 69 -0.39 -6.73 -9.42
N ILE A 70 -0.15 -6.37 -10.69
CA ILE A 70 1.10 -6.72 -11.34
C ILE A 70 2.09 -5.58 -11.18
N SER A 71 3.29 -5.86 -10.68
CA SER A 71 4.38 -4.90 -10.61
C SER A 71 5.26 -4.97 -11.85
N ILE A 72 5.73 -3.82 -12.34
CA ILE A 72 6.67 -3.71 -13.46
C ILE A 72 8.02 -3.19 -12.99
N GLY A 73 9.10 -3.74 -13.54
CA GLY A 73 10.47 -3.30 -13.26
C GLY A 73 11.20 -4.22 -12.30
N GLY A 74 11.48 -3.72 -11.09
CA GLY A 74 12.43 -4.33 -10.17
C GLY A 74 13.88 -4.09 -10.58
N ALA A 75 14.83 -4.54 -9.75
CA ALA A 75 16.26 -4.24 -9.89
C ALA A 75 16.89 -4.75 -11.21
N ASP A 76 16.38 -5.86 -11.74
CA ASP A 76 17.00 -6.56 -12.89
C ASP A 76 16.35 -6.24 -14.24
N ALA A 77 15.26 -5.47 -14.27
CA ALA A 77 14.53 -5.15 -15.50
C ALA A 77 14.66 -3.67 -15.89
N THR A 78 15.16 -3.38 -17.09
CA THR A 78 15.18 -2.03 -17.63
C THR A 78 13.96 -1.79 -18.50
N VAL A 79 13.10 -0.85 -18.08
CA VAL A 79 11.89 -0.46 -18.81
C VAL A 79 12.00 1.00 -19.22
N HIS A 80 11.93 1.29 -20.52
CA HIS A 80 11.84 2.66 -21.03
C HIS A 80 11.19 2.69 -22.42
N LEU A 81 10.62 3.84 -22.76
CA LEU A 81 9.82 4.07 -23.97
C LEU A 81 10.50 5.16 -24.83
N ASP A 82 11.27 4.76 -25.84
CA ASP A 82 12.06 5.68 -26.67
C ASP A 82 11.26 6.29 -27.83
N SER A 83 10.13 5.68 -28.20
CA SER A 83 9.24 6.15 -29.26
C SER A 83 7.76 5.99 -28.87
N ASP A 84 6.88 6.67 -29.61
CA ASP A 84 5.43 6.54 -29.40
C ASP A 84 4.94 5.14 -29.77
N ALA A 85 5.57 4.49 -30.75
CA ALA A 85 5.26 3.10 -31.08
C ALA A 85 5.61 2.13 -29.94
N GLU A 86 6.71 2.37 -29.22
CA GLU A 86 7.07 1.60 -28.03
C GLU A 86 6.10 1.84 -26.89
N ARG A 87 5.68 3.10 -26.68
CA ARG A 87 4.62 3.44 -25.73
C ARG A 87 3.32 2.65 -26.04
N ASP A 88 2.91 2.65 -27.29
CA ASP A 88 1.66 1.99 -27.70
C ASP A 88 1.76 0.46 -27.54
N GLN A 89 2.92 -0.13 -27.81
CA GLN A 89 3.17 -1.55 -27.57
C GLN A 89 3.21 -1.87 -26.07
N PHE A 90 3.83 -1.03 -25.26
CA PHE A 90 3.81 -1.16 -23.79
C PHE A 90 2.38 -1.14 -23.25
N VAL A 91 1.55 -0.19 -23.69
CA VAL A 91 0.12 -0.12 -23.32
C VAL A 91 -0.60 -1.42 -23.70
N SER A 92 -0.41 -1.90 -24.93
CA SER A 92 -1.06 -3.12 -25.42
C SER A 92 -0.65 -4.36 -24.65
N SER A 93 0.65 -4.55 -24.38
CA SER A 93 1.18 -5.71 -23.65
C SER A 93 0.73 -5.69 -22.19
N MET A 94 0.76 -4.55 -21.53
CA MET A 94 0.30 -4.42 -20.14
C MET A 94 -1.20 -4.69 -20.00
N LEU A 95 -2.04 -4.16 -20.88
CA LEU A 95 -3.47 -4.48 -20.89
C LEU A 95 -3.72 -5.98 -21.15
N GLY A 96 -2.92 -6.59 -22.01
CA GLY A 96 -2.94 -8.03 -22.23
C GLY A 96 -2.67 -8.82 -20.94
N ILE A 97 -1.67 -8.43 -20.18
CA ILE A 97 -1.33 -9.05 -18.89
C ILE A 97 -2.46 -8.82 -17.85
N LEU A 98 -2.89 -7.57 -17.66
CA LEU A 98 -3.96 -7.22 -16.72
C LEU A 98 -5.23 -8.03 -16.98
N ASN A 99 -5.65 -8.11 -18.24
CA ASN A 99 -6.85 -8.84 -18.63
C ASN A 99 -6.71 -10.36 -18.52
N THR A 100 -5.53 -10.91 -18.88
CA THR A 100 -5.30 -12.36 -18.87
C THR A 100 -5.34 -12.93 -17.47
N TYR A 101 -4.73 -12.25 -16.52
CA TYR A 101 -4.59 -12.73 -15.15
C TYR A 101 -5.62 -12.13 -14.19
N GLY A 102 -6.42 -11.16 -14.64
CA GLY A 102 -7.46 -10.53 -13.84
C GLY A 102 -6.94 -9.65 -12.71
N PHE A 103 -5.76 -9.02 -12.89
CA PHE A 103 -5.19 -8.13 -11.87
C PHE A 103 -6.05 -6.89 -11.61
N ASP A 104 -6.10 -6.43 -10.36
CA ASP A 104 -6.81 -5.20 -9.96
C ASP A 104 -6.12 -3.91 -10.41
N GLY A 105 -4.87 -4.01 -10.86
CA GLY A 105 -4.13 -2.83 -11.30
C GLY A 105 -2.64 -3.03 -11.47
N LEU A 106 -1.94 -1.91 -11.52
CA LEU A 106 -0.53 -1.78 -11.84
C LEU A 106 0.25 -1.19 -10.67
N ASP A 107 1.39 -1.78 -10.38
CA ASP A 107 2.43 -1.22 -9.51
C ASP A 107 3.66 -0.85 -10.34
N ILE A 108 4.25 0.32 -10.07
CA ILE A 108 5.42 0.84 -10.80
C ILE A 108 6.63 0.81 -9.87
N ASP A 109 7.54 -0.13 -10.14
CA ASP A 109 8.79 -0.33 -9.42
C ASP A 109 9.99 -0.25 -10.39
N LEU A 110 10.13 0.91 -11.04
CA LEU A 110 11.17 1.16 -12.04
C LEU A 110 12.45 1.66 -11.36
N GLU A 111 13.49 0.86 -11.44
CA GLU A 111 14.79 1.12 -10.80
C GLU A 111 15.90 1.30 -11.86
N GLY A 112 17.11 1.64 -11.40
CA GLY A 112 18.32 1.69 -12.22
C GLY A 112 18.21 2.62 -13.42
N ALA A 113 18.41 2.09 -14.62
CA ALA A 113 18.42 2.85 -15.88
C ALA A 113 17.01 3.14 -16.44
N SER A 114 15.96 2.64 -15.81
CA SER A 114 14.58 2.78 -16.31
C SER A 114 14.08 4.22 -16.24
N VAL A 115 14.42 4.96 -15.20
CA VAL A 115 13.94 6.33 -14.97
C VAL A 115 15.10 7.26 -14.63
N ALA A 116 15.25 8.32 -15.43
CA ALA A 116 16.22 9.41 -15.18
C ALA A 116 15.72 10.70 -15.81
N ILE A 117 16.08 11.83 -15.21
CA ILE A 117 15.77 13.17 -15.73
C ILE A 117 17.03 13.90 -16.16
N SER A 118 16.95 14.61 -17.29
CA SER A 118 18.02 15.47 -17.82
C SER A 118 17.66 16.96 -17.78
N GLY A 119 16.41 17.27 -17.45
CA GLY A 119 15.93 18.66 -17.36
C GLY A 119 14.42 18.76 -17.14
N GLY A 120 13.90 19.97 -17.33
CA GLY A 120 12.50 20.29 -17.05
C GLY A 120 12.24 20.55 -15.57
N THR A 121 10.98 20.51 -15.19
CA THR A 121 10.52 20.69 -13.80
C THR A 121 9.59 19.54 -13.41
N ILE A 122 9.21 19.48 -12.13
CA ILE A 122 8.24 18.48 -11.63
C ILE A 122 6.93 18.60 -12.42
N ALA A 123 6.37 19.80 -12.53
CA ALA A 123 5.09 20.02 -13.23
C ALA A 123 5.21 20.00 -14.77
N ASN A 124 6.42 20.17 -15.33
CA ASN A 124 6.64 20.18 -16.77
C ASN A 124 7.93 19.43 -17.10
N PRO A 125 7.94 18.11 -17.08
CA PRO A 125 9.09 17.29 -17.44
C PRO A 125 9.43 17.50 -18.92
N SER A 126 10.73 17.48 -19.25
CA SER A 126 11.22 17.59 -20.62
C SER A 126 11.70 16.26 -21.20
N ASP A 127 11.85 15.24 -20.38
CA ASP A 127 12.32 13.92 -20.81
C ASP A 127 11.22 13.13 -21.50
N ALA A 128 11.47 12.80 -22.76
CA ALA A 128 10.49 12.11 -23.59
C ALA A 128 10.09 10.73 -23.04
N ARG A 129 11.02 10.01 -22.39
CA ARG A 129 10.73 8.70 -21.74
C ARG A 129 9.75 8.86 -20.59
N ILE A 130 9.94 9.89 -19.74
CA ILE A 130 9.05 10.18 -18.61
C ILE A 130 7.67 10.59 -19.12
N ILE A 131 7.60 11.46 -20.13
CA ILE A 131 6.32 11.89 -20.71
C ILE A 131 5.57 10.69 -21.29
N ARG A 132 6.25 9.83 -22.07
CA ARG A 132 5.62 8.62 -22.61
C ARG A 132 5.18 7.62 -21.57
N LEU A 133 5.93 7.48 -20.47
CA LEU A 133 5.52 6.62 -19.36
C LEU A 133 4.25 7.16 -18.70
N ILE A 134 4.17 8.47 -18.44
CA ILE A 134 2.96 9.13 -17.92
C ILE A 134 1.77 8.91 -18.85
N ASP A 135 1.96 9.13 -20.16
CA ASP A 135 0.92 8.92 -21.17
C ASP A 135 0.48 7.45 -21.25
N ALA A 136 1.43 6.53 -21.18
CA ALA A 136 1.16 5.09 -21.18
C ALA A 136 0.32 4.66 -19.99
N VAL A 137 0.70 5.07 -18.77
CA VAL A 137 -0.02 4.72 -17.55
C VAL A 137 -1.43 5.32 -17.56
N ASN A 138 -1.60 6.57 -18.01
CA ASN A 138 -2.93 7.16 -18.20
C ASN A 138 -3.76 6.36 -19.19
N SER A 139 -3.20 6.00 -20.34
CA SER A 139 -3.89 5.21 -21.37
C SER A 139 -4.30 3.82 -20.86
N ILE A 140 -3.42 3.14 -20.12
CA ILE A 140 -3.74 1.85 -19.49
C ILE A 140 -4.90 2.01 -18.50
N ALA A 141 -4.85 3.02 -17.64
CA ALA A 141 -5.88 3.26 -16.63
C ALA A 141 -7.24 3.56 -17.26
N ASP A 142 -7.28 4.41 -18.30
CA ASP A 142 -8.52 4.74 -19.02
C ASP A 142 -9.13 3.52 -19.71
N GLN A 143 -8.29 2.72 -20.38
CA GLN A 143 -8.76 1.52 -21.10
C GLN A 143 -9.17 0.42 -20.11
N TYR A 144 -8.48 0.29 -18.99
CA TYR A 144 -8.87 -0.63 -17.92
C TYR A 144 -10.25 -0.28 -17.35
N GLU A 145 -10.47 1.00 -17.03
CA GLU A 145 -11.74 1.46 -16.48
C GLU A 145 -12.90 1.25 -17.48
N VAL A 146 -12.67 1.49 -18.77
CA VAL A 146 -13.67 1.20 -19.81
C VAL A 146 -13.98 -0.29 -19.88
N ALA A 147 -12.96 -1.17 -19.75
CA ALA A 147 -13.14 -2.60 -19.89
C ALA A 147 -13.79 -3.25 -18.65
N HIS A 148 -13.47 -2.76 -17.45
CA HIS A 148 -13.87 -3.38 -16.18
C HIS A 148 -14.97 -2.61 -15.43
N GLY A 149 -15.27 -1.38 -15.80
CA GLY A 149 -16.28 -0.52 -15.14
C GLY A 149 -15.85 -0.02 -13.76
N VAL A 150 -14.59 -0.19 -13.39
CA VAL A 150 -13.98 0.28 -12.13
C VAL A 150 -12.59 0.85 -12.40
N PRO A 151 -12.14 1.88 -11.64
CA PRO A 151 -10.80 2.41 -11.80
C PRO A 151 -9.73 1.36 -11.51
N MET A 152 -8.66 1.38 -12.30
CA MET A 152 -7.46 0.60 -12.06
C MET A 152 -6.76 1.08 -10.78
N MET A 153 -6.36 0.17 -9.89
CA MET A 153 -5.51 0.53 -8.77
C MET A 153 -4.08 0.81 -9.26
N LEU A 154 -3.55 1.98 -8.91
CA LEU A 154 -2.19 2.39 -9.26
C LEU A 154 -1.36 2.58 -8.00
N THR A 155 -0.21 1.92 -7.93
CA THR A 155 0.78 2.08 -6.85
C THR A 155 2.17 2.32 -7.41
N MET A 156 3.07 2.91 -6.61
CA MET A 156 4.45 3.16 -7.00
C MET A 156 5.39 2.89 -5.83
N ALA A 157 6.52 2.21 -6.09
CA ALA A 157 7.55 1.89 -5.11
C ALA A 157 8.95 2.39 -5.50
N PRO A 158 9.14 3.68 -5.73
CA PRO A 158 10.45 4.22 -6.05
C PRO A 158 11.43 4.10 -4.88
N GLU A 159 12.73 3.96 -5.19
CA GLU A 159 13.79 4.17 -4.19
C GLU A 159 13.79 5.64 -3.70
N THR A 160 14.29 5.88 -2.47
CA THR A 160 14.37 7.23 -1.89
C THR A 160 15.17 8.22 -2.76
N ALA A 161 16.20 7.78 -3.47
CA ALA A 161 16.96 8.63 -4.38
C ALA A 161 16.10 9.28 -5.45
N TYR A 162 15.11 8.54 -5.96
CA TYR A 162 14.22 9.00 -7.03
C TYR A 162 13.10 9.95 -6.55
N VAL A 163 12.93 10.09 -5.24
CA VAL A 163 11.89 10.95 -4.63
C VAL A 163 12.53 11.97 -3.71
N GLN A 164 12.80 11.61 -2.44
CA GLN A 164 13.39 12.51 -1.44
C GLN A 164 14.81 12.96 -1.80
N GLY A 165 15.54 12.15 -2.57
CA GLY A 165 16.82 12.52 -3.13
C GLY A 165 16.78 13.78 -3.98
N GLY A 166 15.61 14.17 -4.49
CA GLY A 166 15.34 15.43 -5.15
C GLY A 166 15.66 16.67 -4.31
N MET A 167 15.70 16.55 -2.97
CA MET A 167 16.16 17.62 -2.08
C MET A 167 17.67 17.89 -2.20
N SER A 168 18.46 16.85 -2.52
CA SER A 168 19.92 16.97 -2.67
C SER A 168 20.30 17.46 -4.07
N ALA A 169 19.62 16.95 -5.10
CA ALA A 169 19.85 17.30 -6.50
C ALA A 169 18.58 17.00 -7.31
N TYR A 170 18.42 17.69 -8.46
CA TYR A 170 17.35 17.39 -9.41
C TYR A 170 17.96 17.09 -10.77
N GLY A 171 18.19 15.81 -11.04
CA GLY A 171 18.87 15.34 -12.26
C GLY A 171 19.37 13.89 -12.14
N GLY A 172 19.49 13.20 -13.26
CA GLY A 172 19.77 11.77 -13.26
C GLY A 172 18.68 10.99 -12.54
N ILE A 173 19.05 10.17 -11.56
CA ILE A 173 18.08 9.42 -10.73
C ILE A 173 17.44 10.31 -9.64
N TRP A 174 18.12 11.38 -9.23
CA TRP A 174 17.72 12.22 -8.10
C TRP A 174 16.43 12.99 -8.40
N GLY A 175 15.35 12.58 -7.77
CA GLY A 175 14.02 13.16 -7.96
C GLY A 175 13.31 12.71 -9.24
N ALA A 176 13.77 11.65 -9.92
CA ALA A 176 13.26 11.27 -11.25
C ALA A 176 11.81 10.77 -11.25
N TYR A 177 11.30 10.28 -10.14
CA TYR A 177 9.88 9.92 -10.01
C TYR A 177 8.96 11.11 -9.72
N LEU A 178 9.49 12.24 -9.26
CA LEU A 178 8.66 13.38 -8.87
C LEU A 178 7.72 13.87 -9.96
N PRO A 179 8.13 14.02 -11.23
CA PRO A 179 7.21 14.40 -12.30
C PRO A 179 6.18 13.29 -12.63
N ILE A 180 6.53 12.01 -12.46
CA ILE A 180 5.61 10.90 -12.68
C ILE A 180 4.53 10.88 -11.60
N ILE A 181 4.94 11.01 -10.33
CA ILE A 181 4.01 11.07 -9.19
C ILE A 181 3.11 12.29 -9.30
N ASP A 182 3.66 13.45 -9.68
CA ASP A 182 2.89 14.69 -9.80
C ASP A 182 1.83 14.61 -10.90
N ALA A 183 2.20 14.11 -12.07
CA ALA A 183 1.29 13.97 -13.21
C ALA A 183 0.19 12.90 -12.98
N LEU A 184 0.49 11.86 -12.20
CA LEU A 184 -0.44 10.76 -11.93
C LEU A 184 -1.09 10.86 -10.54
N ARG A 185 -0.93 11.97 -9.85
CA ARG A 185 -1.33 12.21 -8.46
C ARG A 185 -2.79 11.84 -8.18
N ASP A 186 -3.69 12.16 -9.09
CA ASP A 186 -5.12 11.92 -8.90
C ASP A 186 -5.46 10.42 -9.03
N ARG A 187 -4.74 9.70 -9.88
CA ARG A 187 -4.90 8.25 -10.10
C ARG A 187 -4.16 7.40 -9.08
N LEU A 188 -3.11 7.93 -8.47
CA LEU A 188 -2.27 7.22 -7.53
C LEU A 188 -3.06 6.84 -6.27
N ASN A 189 -3.08 5.55 -5.94
CA ASN A 189 -3.71 5.03 -4.72
C ASN A 189 -2.72 4.92 -3.56
N ILE A 190 -1.49 4.44 -3.82
CA ILE A 190 -0.45 4.29 -2.79
C ILE A 190 0.92 4.64 -3.39
N LEU A 191 1.64 5.54 -2.71
CA LEU A 191 3.07 5.72 -2.88
C LEU A 191 3.77 5.03 -1.70
N GLN A 192 4.61 4.04 -1.99
CA GLN A 192 5.36 3.25 -1.02
C GLN A 192 6.87 3.34 -1.30
N VAL A 193 7.47 4.47 -0.96
CA VAL A 193 8.91 4.67 -1.19
C VAL A 193 9.71 3.62 -0.43
N GLN A 194 10.68 2.99 -1.11
CA GLN A 194 11.61 2.03 -0.54
C GLN A 194 12.58 2.76 0.40
N LEU A 195 12.37 2.63 1.74
CA LEU A 195 13.22 3.26 2.76
C LEU A 195 14.42 2.36 3.14
N TYR A 196 14.93 1.62 2.17
CA TYR A 196 16.05 0.70 2.31
C TYR A 196 16.99 0.84 1.10
N ASN A 197 18.19 0.29 1.18
CA ASN A 197 19.27 0.46 0.18
C ASN A 197 19.60 1.93 -0.16
N SER A 198 19.28 2.85 0.75
CA SER A 198 19.23 4.31 0.49
C SER A 198 20.39 5.09 1.08
N GLY A 199 21.10 4.53 2.07
CA GLY A 199 22.14 5.26 2.81
C GLY A 199 21.54 6.36 3.71
N SER A 200 22.02 7.61 3.53
CA SER A 200 21.54 8.77 4.28
C SER A 200 20.92 9.80 3.35
N MET A 201 19.81 10.40 3.77
CA MET A 201 19.07 11.42 3.01
C MET A 201 18.75 12.64 3.86
N TYR A 202 18.51 13.77 3.20
CA TYR A 202 18.03 14.97 3.87
C TYR A 202 16.56 14.78 4.33
N GLY A 203 16.28 15.31 5.53
CA GLY A 203 14.91 15.64 5.94
C GLY A 203 14.53 17.04 5.48
N ILE A 204 13.24 17.37 5.55
CA ILE A 204 12.72 18.71 5.20
C ILE A 204 13.21 19.82 6.17
N ASP A 205 13.70 19.45 7.33
CA ASP A 205 14.34 20.32 8.32
C ASP A 205 15.80 20.64 8.00
N GLY A 206 16.36 20.02 6.93
CA GLY A 206 17.76 20.15 6.53
C GLY A 206 18.71 19.22 7.29
N GLY A 207 18.22 18.42 8.23
CA GLY A 207 18.99 17.37 8.89
C GLY A 207 19.31 16.20 7.93
N ILE A 208 20.29 15.39 8.30
CA ILE A 208 20.65 14.17 7.55
C ILE A 208 20.32 12.96 8.40
N TYR A 209 19.52 12.05 7.85
CA TYR A 209 19.02 10.85 8.54
C TYR A 209 19.46 9.61 7.79
N THR A 210 19.81 8.56 8.54
CA THR A 210 20.39 7.32 7.99
C THR A 210 19.37 6.20 8.04
N GLN A 211 19.25 5.42 6.96
CA GLN A 211 18.38 4.26 6.86
C GLN A 211 18.57 3.28 8.04
N GLY A 212 17.53 2.51 8.37
CA GLY A 212 17.56 1.57 9.49
C GLY A 212 17.35 2.24 10.85
N THR A 213 16.83 3.47 10.88
CA THR A 213 16.49 4.19 12.11
C THR A 213 15.05 4.74 12.06
N ALA A 214 14.43 4.92 13.23
CA ALA A 214 13.12 5.54 13.32
C ALA A 214 13.12 6.98 12.76
N ASP A 215 14.18 7.76 12.99
CA ASP A 215 14.36 9.11 12.45
C ASP A 215 14.31 9.12 10.92
N PHE A 216 14.91 8.13 10.26
CA PHE A 216 14.86 8.02 8.81
C PHE A 216 13.44 7.74 8.31
N ILE A 217 12.76 6.77 8.94
CA ILE A 217 11.38 6.46 8.60
C ILE A 217 10.49 7.70 8.75
N VAL A 218 10.58 8.39 9.88
CA VAL A 218 9.76 9.58 10.15
C VAL A 218 10.07 10.71 9.17
N SER A 219 11.35 11.07 9.00
CA SER A 219 11.75 12.20 8.17
C SER A 219 11.44 11.99 6.69
N GLN A 220 11.67 10.78 6.16
CA GLN A 220 11.42 10.50 4.75
C GLN A 220 9.92 10.36 4.44
N THR A 221 9.14 9.82 5.38
CA THR A 221 7.68 9.76 5.26
C THR A 221 7.07 11.16 5.35
N GLU A 222 7.50 11.98 6.32
CA GLU A 222 6.97 13.34 6.48
C GLU A 222 7.33 14.24 5.29
N ALA A 223 8.45 14.03 4.61
CA ALA A 223 8.77 14.74 3.39
C ALA A 223 7.67 14.60 2.32
N LEU A 224 7.09 13.41 2.16
CA LEU A 224 5.97 13.19 1.24
C LEU A 224 4.68 13.87 1.70
N LEU A 225 4.47 13.94 3.01
CA LEU A 225 3.25 14.47 3.64
C LEU A 225 3.25 16.00 3.75
N GLN A 226 4.42 16.64 3.78
CA GLN A 226 4.58 18.09 3.84
C GLN A 226 4.97 18.72 2.51
N GLY A 227 5.46 17.89 1.57
CA GLY A 227 6.11 18.39 0.37
C GLY A 227 7.51 18.97 0.65
N PHE A 228 8.27 19.20 -0.40
CA PHE A 228 9.65 19.71 -0.30
C PHE A 228 10.09 20.41 -1.57
N THR A 229 11.09 21.27 -1.43
CA THR A 229 11.68 22.02 -2.55
C THR A 229 12.83 21.24 -3.18
N THR A 230 12.88 21.24 -4.51
CA THR A 230 13.96 20.66 -5.32
C THR A 230 14.45 21.68 -6.37
N GLY A 231 15.50 21.33 -7.09
CA GLY A 231 15.93 22.11 -8.28
C GLY A 231 14.89 22.12 -9.41
N GLY A 232 13.95 21.17 -9.42
CA GLY A 232 12.84 21.09 -10.38
C GLY A 232 11.53 21.76 -9.92
N GLY A 233 11.55 22.42 -8.77
CA GLY A 233 10.39 23.07 -8.18
C GLY A 233 9.93 22.43 -6.87
N PHE A 234 8.77 22.85 -6.39
CA PHE A 234 8.17 22.31 -5.17
C PHE A 234 7.34 21.06 -5.48
N PHE A 235 7.66 19.97 -4.79
CA PHE A 235 6.81 18.77 -4.78
C PHE A 235 5.70 18.97 -3.76
N ALA A 236 4.48 19.02 -4.23
CA ALA A 236 3.32 19.26 -3.38
C ALA A 236 3.03 18.05 -2.44
N PRO A 237 2.52 18.29 -1.22
CA PRO A 237 2.14 17.24 -0.27
C PRO A 237 1.24 16.17 -0.88
N LEU A 238 1.39 14.93 -0.44
CA LEU A 238 0.43 13.87 -0.69
C LEU A 238 -0.48 13.69 0.53
N PRO A 239 -1.76 13.36 0.33
CA PRO A 239 -2.63 12.97 1.43
C PRO A 239 -2.07 11.75 2.17
N PRO A 240 -2.14 11.69 3.51
CA PRO A 240 -1.62 10.56 4.29
C PRO A 240 -2.19 9.19 3.86
N GLU A 241 -3.43 9.18 3.38
CA GLU A 241 -4.13 7.99 2.88
C GLU A 241 -3.50 7.41 1.60
N LYS A 242 -2.58 8.13 0.97
CA LYS A 242 -1.83 7.69 -0.21
C LYS A 242 -0.38 7.31 0.09
N VAL A 243 0.11 7.50 1.31
CA VAL A 243 1.51 7.27 1.67
C VAL A 243 1.66 6.04 2.56
N ALA A 244 2.45 5.06 2.11
CA ALA A 244 2.84 3.89 2.88
C ALA A 244 4.37 3.85 3.08
N ILE A 245 4.81 3.21 4.15
CA ILE A 245 6.22 3.06 4.52
C ILE A 245 6.75 1.75 3.95
N GLY A 246 7.74 1.82 3.05
CA GLY A 246 8.36 0.65 2.42
C GLY A 246 9.63 0.19 3.14
N LEU A 247 9.65 -1.06 3.64
CA LEU A 247 10.77 -1.64 4.37
C LEU A 247 11.03 -3.10 3.97
N PRO A 248 12.27 -3.62 4.14
CA PRO A 248 12.52 -5.05 3.98
C PRO A 248 11.91 -5.83 5.14
N ALA A 249 11.34 -7.00 4.84
CA ALA A 249 10.70 -7.86 5.83
C ALA A 249 11.67 -8.40 6.88
N CYS A 250 12.95 -8.58 6.50
CA CYS A 250 13.97 -9.10 7.37
C CYS A 250 15.37 -8.62 6.95
N PRO A 251 16.43 -8.83 7.79
CA PRO A 251 17.78 -8.34 7.51
C PRO A 251 18.40 -8.82 6.20
N LEU A 252 18.01 -10.00 5.70
CA LEU A 252 18.57 -10.59 4.47
C LEU A 252 17.80 -10.18 3.21
N ALA A 253 16.63 -9.55 3.34
CA ALA A 253 15.80 -9.17 2.23
C ALA A 253 16.34 -7.97 1.43
N ALA A 254 17.24 -7.17 2.04
CA ALA A 254 17.88 -6.02 1.41
C ALA A 254 19.30 -5.81 1.92
N GLY A 255 20.10 -5.01 1.22
CA GLY A 255 21.47 -4.66 1.60
C GLY A 255 21.55 -3.74 2.84
N GLY A 256 20.45 -3.13 3.26
CA GLY A 256 20.37 -2.27 4.44
C GLY A 256 19.00 -1.59 4.54
N GLY A 257 18.69 -1.06 5.72
CA GLY A 257 17.42 -0.36 5.98
C GLY A 257 16.41 -1.18 6.78
N TYR A 258 16.69 -2.45 7.06
CA TYR A 258 15.85 -3.22 7.97
C TYR A 258 15.78 -2.57 9.36
N VAL A 259 14.59 -2.58 9.94
CA VAL A 259 14.33 -2.21 11.33
C VAL A 259 13.52 -3.31 12.01
N THR A 260 13.68 -3.44 13.31
CA THR A 260 12.81 -4.35 14.09
C THR A 260 11.38 -3.81 14.15
N PRO A 261 10.37 -4.68 14.38
CA PRO A 261 8.98 -4.25 14.60
C PRO A 261 8.84 -3.12 15.62
N ALA A 262 9.58 -3.19 16.72
CA ALA A 262 9.53 -2.15 17.76
C ALA A 262 10.02 -0.77 17.28
N VAL A 263 11.02 -0.71 16.41
CA VAL A 263 11.51 0.55 15.82
C VAL A 263 10.50 1.07 14.80
N LEU A 264 9.88 0.19 14.03
CA LEU A 264 8.82 0.53 13.09
C LEU A 264 7.59 1.10 13.82
N GLU A 265 7.13 0.43 14.87
CA GLU A 265 6.02 0.86 15.72
C GLU A 265 6.28 2.26 16.28
N GLN A 266 7.46 2.49 16.89
CA GLN A 266 7.84 3.81 17.42
C GLN A 266 7.77 4.92 16.35
N ALA A 267 8.24 4.64 15.14
CA ALA A 267 8.22 5.62 14.04
C ALA A 267 6.79 5.91 13.58
N VAL A 268 5.96 4.88 13.39
CA VAL A 268 4.58 5.02 12.94
C VAL A 268 3.71 5.67 14.00
N ASP A 269 3.85 5.27 15.26
CA ASP A 269 3.12 5.87 16.38
C ASP A 269 3.47 7.36 16.53
N TYR A 270 4.74 7.71 16.40
CA TYR A 270 5.12 9.10 16.38
C TYR A 270 4.48 9.85 15.21
N LEU A 271 4.53 9.33 13.98
CA LEU A 271 3.88 9.94 12.82
C LEU A 271 2.36 10.10 13.03
N ARG A 272 1.69 9.09 13.56
CA ARG A 272 0.24 9.11 13.82
C ARG A 272 -0.17 9.98 15.01
N GLY A 273 0.77 10.32 15.89
CA GLY A 273 0.52 11.13 17.10
C GLY A 273 0.10 10.31 18.32
N THR A 274 0.29 9.00 18.29
CA THR A 274 -0.04 8.06 19.37
C THR A 274 1.15 7.73 20.26
N GLY A 275 2.39 8.02 19.81
CA GLY A 275 3.62 7.73 20.53
C GLY A 275 4.57 8.92 20.70
N PRO A 276 5.57 8.79 21.60
CA PRO A 276 6.59 9.80 21.82
C PRO A 276 7.58 9.89 20.65
N GLN A 277 8.34 10.98 20.62
CA GLN A 277 9.44 11.15 19.65
C GLN A 277 10.51 10.05 19.83
N PRO A 278 10.80 9.25 18.78
CA PRO A 278 11.69 8.11 18.93
C PRO A 278 13.18 8.46 18.81
N GLY A 279 13.51 9.61 18.25
CA GLY A 279 14.88 10.05 17.98
C GLY A 279 15.04 11.55 18.03
N SER A 280 15.78 12.12 17.08
CA SER A 280 16.09 13.55 17.01
C SER A 280 15.16 14.34 16.08
N TYR A 281 14.57 13.68 15.07
CA TYR A 281 13.69 14.34 14.11
C TYR A 281 12.37 14.79 14.75
N GLN A 282 12.03 16.06 14.57
CA GLN A 282 10.79 16.64 15.06
C GLN A 282 9.77 16.74 13.93
N ARG A 283 8.71 15.95 13.98
CA ARG A 283 7.63 16.03 12.99
C ARG A 283 6.93 17.40 13.03
N VAL A 284 6.48 17.83 11.87
CA VAL A 284 5.72 19.09 11.70
C VAL A 284 4.28 18.93 12.12
N ALA A 285 3.67 17.77 11.83
CA ALA A 285 2.26 17.49 12.11
C ALA A 285 2.04 16.02 12.53
N THR A 286 0.80 15.65 12.78
CA THR A 286 0.35 14.27 13.00
C THR A 286 -0.46 13.78 11.81
N TYR A 287 -0.34 12.48 11.50
CA TYR A 287 -0.92 11.86 10.32
C TYR A 287 -1.69 10.59 10.69
N PRO A 288 -2.84 10.71 11.39
CA PRO A 288 -3.58 9.55 11.91
C PRO A 288 -4.13 8.64 10.80
N THR A 289 -4.27 9.16 9.58
CA THR A 289 -4.77 8.44 8.41
C THR A 289 -3.67 7.92 7.48
N LEU A 290 -2.42 7.80 7.98
CA LEU A 290 -1.32 7.21 7.22
C LEU A 290 -1.74 5.85 6.65
N ARG A 291 -1.48 5.64 5.34
CA ARG A 291 -2.04 4.51 4.57
C ARG A 291 -1.65 3.15 5.12
N GLY A 292 -0.43 2.97 5.57
CA GLY A 292 0.04 1.67 6.06
C GLY A 292 1.50 1.38 5.72
N LEU A 293 1.80 0.10 5.55
CA LEU A 293 3.14 -0.41 5.31
C LEU A 293 3.22 -1.14 3.97
N MET A 294 4.44 -1.18 3.40
CA MET A 294 4.82 -2.07 2.32
C MET A 294 6.06 -2.86 2.71
N THR A 295 6.16 -4.11 2.30
CA THR A 295 7.37 -4.88 2.51
C THR A 295 7.93 -5.54 1.25
N TRP A 296 9.24 -5.57 1.16
CA TRP A 296 10.05 -6.45 0.34
C TRP A 296 10.60 -7.58 1.22
N SER A 297 10.02 -8.78 1.28
CA SER A 297 8.84 -9.21 0.55
C SER A 297 8.01 -10.16 1.40
N ILE A 298 6.83 -10.55 0.90
CA ILE A 298 5.98 -11.59 1.50
C ILE A 298 6.76 -12.89 1.66
N ASN A 299 7.52 -13.30 0.64
CA ASN A 299 8.31 -14.54 0.67
C ASN A 299 9.40 -14.48 1.74
N TRP A 300 10.05 -13.33 1.93
CA TRP A 300 11.02 -13.12 3.01
C TRP A 300 10.36 -13.08 4.39
N ASP A 301 9.16 -12.53 4.52
CA ASP A 301 8.41 -12.50 5.78
C ASP A 301 7.97 -13.92 6.20
N ALA A 302 7.58 -14.75 5.24
CA ALA A 302 7.10 -16.10 5.48
C ALA A 302 8.18 -17.08 5.98
N VAL A 303 9.49 -16.73 5.90
CA VAL A 303 10.57 -17.65 6.29
C VAL A 303 11.13 -17.35 7.67
N GLY A 304 10.99 -18.29 8.60
CA GLY A 304 11.51 -18.20 9.97
C GLY A 304 13.04 -18.25 10.11
N GLY A 305 13.80 -18.24 9.00
CA GLY A 305 15.27 -18.27 9.03
C GLY A 305 15.93 -16.89 8.99
N CYS A 306 15.17 -15.86 8.63
CA CYS A 306 15.65 -14.50 8.50
C CYS A 306 15.21 -13.62 9.70
N ALA A 307 13.97 -13.83 10.12
CA ALA A 307 13.33 -13.27 11.31
C ALA A 307 12.33 -14.30 11.86
N VAL A 308 11.38 -13.91 12.67
CA VAL A 308 10.23 -14.77 13.00
C VAL A 308 9.31 -14.78 11.78
N ALA A 309 8.81 -15.95 11.39
CA ALA A 309 7.87 -16.04 10.25
C ALA A 309 6.64 -15.15 10.49
N ASP A 310 6.26 -14.42 9.43
CA ASP A 310 5.15 -13.47 9.43
C ASP A 310 5.26 -12.33 10.46
N GLU A 311 6.48 -12.00 10.90
CA GLU A 311 6.74 -10.95 11.91
C GLU A 311 6.37 -9.57 11.37
N TYR A 312 6.61 -9.31 10.08
CA TYR A 312 6.24 -8.03 9.47
C TYR A 312 4.73 -7.89 9.33
N ALA A 313 4.05 -8.95 8.91
CA ALA A 313 2.58 -8.98 8.84
C ALA A 313 1.95 -8.80 10.24
N GLN A 314 2.56 -9.39 11.28
CA GLN A 314 2.11 -9.22 12.66
C GLN A 314 2.33 -7.78 13.15
N ALA A 315 3.49 -7.18 12.88
CA ALA A 315 3.77 -5.79 13.22
C ALA A 315 2.76 -4.83 12.55
N TYR A 316 2.37 -5.10 11.31
CA TYR A 316 1.35 -4.31 10.63
C TYR A 316 -0.02 -4.39 11.34
N GLU A 317 -0.44 -5.61 11.71
CA GLU A 317 -1.69 -5.81 12.45
C GLU A 317 -1.67 -5.07 13.80
N ASP A 318 -0.58 -5.20 14.55
CA ASP A 318 -0.42 -4.59 15.87
C ASP A 318 -0.42 -3.05 15.79
N ILE A 319 0.33 -2.47 14.84
CA ILE A 319 0.47 -1.01 14.69
C ILE A 319 -0.83 -0.35 14.20
N PHE A 320 -1.56 -0.99 13.27
CA PHE A 320 -2.77 -0.40 12.70
C PHE A 320 -4.05 -0.92 13.32
N GLU A 321 -3.95 -1.77 14.34
CA GLU A 321 -5.10 -2.39 15.02
C GLU A 321 -6.07 -3.05 14.02
N ILE A 322 -5.51 -3.63 12.96
CA ILE A 322 -6.30 -4.35 11.97
C ILE A 322 -6.63 -5.71 12.57
N THR A 323 -7.73 -5.79 13.24
CA THR A 323 -8.33 -7.09 13.57
C THR A 323 -8.80 -7.75 12.27
N THR A 324 -7.90 -8.48 11.58
CA THR A 324 -8.24 -9.27 10.38
C THR A 324 -8.98 -10.54 10.71
N ALA A 325 -8.96 -10.96 11.96
CA ALA A 325 -9.91 -11.89 12.51
C ALA A 325 -10.80 -11.14 13.49
N GLU A 326 -12.11 -11.26 13.35
CA GLU A 326 -12.98 -11.23 14.50
C GLU A 326 -12.40 -12.21 15.53
N GLN A 327 -11.47 -11.79 16.41
CA GLN A 327 -11.54 -12.33 17.74
C GLN A 327 -12.89 -11.84 18.23
N GLU A 328 -13.89 -12.69 18.05
CA GLU A 328 -15.10 -12.59 18.86
C GLU A 328 -14.59 -12.51 20.29
N THR A 329 -14.53 -11.28 20.85
CA THR A 329 -14.28 -11.15 22.27
C THR A 329 -15.26 -12.06 22.96
N PRO A 330 -14.81 -12.88 23.94
CA PRO A 330 -15.68 -13.86 24.58
C PRO A 330 -16.99 -13.18 24.94
N ASP A 331 -18.06 -13.83 24.55
CA ASP A 331 -19.45 -13.44 24.60
C ASP A 331 -19.76 -12.53 25.81
N ALA A 332 -19.79 -11.23 25.59
CA ALA A 332 -20.22 -10.26 26.61
C ALA A 332 -21.76 -10.29 26.79
N GLY A 333 -22.42 -11.32 26.22
CA GLY A 333 -23.86 -11.43 26.19
C GLY A 333 -24.56 -10.44 25.26
N ILE A 334 -23.80 -9.71 24.44
CA ILE A 334 -24.34 -8.75 23.46
C ILE A 334 -24.73 -9.50 22.18
N THR A 335 -25.99 -9.42 21.81
CA THR A 335 -26.55 -10.02 20.59
C THR A 335 -26.90 -8.93 19.59
N VAL A 336 -26.68 -9.23 18.30
CA VAL A 336 -26.88 -8.30 17.19
C VAL A 336 -27.67 -9.01 16.09
N TRP A 337 -28.78 -8.41 15.61
CA TRP A 337 -29.61 -8.97 14.54
C TRP A 337 -30.42 -7.89 13.80
N PRO A 338 -30.95 -8.17 12.57
CA PRO A 338 -30.58 -9.29 11.72
C PRO A 338 -29.18 -9.12 11.13
N VAL A 339 -28.49 -10.20 10.86
CA VAL A 339 -27.26 -10.20 10.06
C VAL A 339 -27.39 -11.35 9.05
N PRO A 340 -27.49 -11.07 7.73
CA PRO A 340 -27.41 -9.73 7.05
C PRO A 340 -28.57 -8.76 7.39
N VAL A 341 -28.29 -7.46 7.25
CA VAL A 341 -29.27 -6.38 7.40
C VAL A 341 -29.77 -5.95 6.02
N ASP A 342 -31.07 -6.01 5.82
CA ASP A 342 -31.73 -5.61 4.54
C ASP A 342 -32.55 -4.33 4.63
N ALA A 343 -32.97 -3.93 5.84
CA ALA A 343 -33.88 -2.81 6.07
C ALA A 343 -33.22 -1.56 6.70
N GLY A 344 -31.89 -1.53 6.84
CA GLY A 344 -31.16 -0.39 7.42
C GLY A 344 -31.39 -0.19 8.94
N VAL A 345 -31.84 -1.23 9.64
CA VAL A 345 -32.02 -1.25 11.09
C VAL A 345 -31.29 -2.44 11.67
N LEU A 346 -30.43 -2.18 12.65
CA LEU A 346 -29.72 -3.19 13.42
C LEU A 346 -30.20 -3.15 14.88
N HIS A 347 -30.66 -4.28 15.38
CA HIS A 347 -31.04 -4.41 16.77
C HIS A 347 -29.87 -4.95 17.59
N ILE A 348 -29.62 -4.34 18.73
CA ILE A 348 -28.56 -4.75 19.66
C ILE A 348 -29.19 -4.97 21.03
N ALA A 349 -28.90 -6.08 21.69
CA ALA A 349 -29.36 -6.37 23.06
C ALA A 349 -28.24 -6.95 23.93
N GLY A 350 -28.44 -6.93 25.24
CA GLY A 350 -27.43 -7.33 26.23
C GLY A 350 -26.54 -6.18 26.67
N LEU A 351 -26.94 -4.92 26.37
CA LEU A 351 -26.29 -3.72 26.83
C LEU A 351 -26.59 -3.48 28.32
N GLN A 352 -25.77 -2.68 28.98
CA GLN A 352 -25.97 -2.30 30.39
C GLN A 352 -26.43 -0.84 30.57
N GLY A 353 -26.44 -0.09 29.46
CA GLY A 353 -26.68 1.35 29.41
C GLY A 353 -25.38 2.14 29.63
N GLY A 354 -25.20 3.16 28.80
CA GLY A 354 -23.99 4.00 28.80
C GLY A 354 -22.93 3.62 27.81
N GLU A 355 -23.09 2.49 27.09
CA GLU A 355 -22.16 2.10 26.02
C GLU A 355 -22.27 3.00 24.79
N ASP A 356 -21.13 3.31 24.19
CA ASP A 356 -21.04 3.95 22.89
C ASP A 356 -20.94 2.87 21.80
N LEU A 357 -21.83 2.94 20.81
CA LEU A 357 -21.91 2.04 19.69
C LEU A 357 -21.44 2.76 18.43
N LEU A 358 -20.48 2.18 17.73
CA LEU A 358 -19.88 2.73 16.52
C LEU A 358 -20.00 1.69 15.39
N LEU A 359 -20.67 2.03 14.30
CA LEU A 359 -20.67 1.21 13.10
C LEU A 359 -19.62 1.76 12.14
N LEU A 360 -18.68 0.93 11.75
CA LEU A 360 -17.50 1.29 10.97
C LEU A 360 -17.58 0.64 9.58
N ASP A 361 -17.13 1.36 8.55
CA ASP A 361 -16.93 0.77 7.22
C ASP A 361 -15.62 -0.01 7.13
N ALA A 362 -15.34 -0.61 5.98
CA ALA A 362 -14.12 -1.36 5.71
C ALA A 362 -12.82 -0.52 5.80
N LEU A 363 -12.93 0.80 5.86
CA LEU A 363 -11.83 1.73 6.04
C LEU A 363 -11.70 2.21 7.49
N GLY A 364 -12.50 1.66 8.43
CA GLY A 364 -12.52 2.07 9.82
C GLY A 364 -13.20 3.41 10.09
N ARG A 365 -13.89 4.01 9.11
CA ARG A 365 -14.62 5.26 9.32
C ARG A 365 -15.95 4.98 9.98
N VAL A 366 -16.30 5.79 10.99
CA VAL A 366 -17.61 5.73 11.63
C VAL A 366 -18.69 6.19 10.65
N VAL A 367 -19.60 5.28 10.30
CA VAL A 367 -20.70 5.53 9.36
C VAL A 367 -22.05 5.65 10.07
N ALA A 368 -22.17 5.14 11.29
CA ALA A 368 -23.27 5.38 12.21
C ALA A 368 -22.79 5.23 13.65
N SER A 369 -23.40 5.96 14.57
CA SER A 369 -23.11 5.84 16.00
C SER A 369 -24.34 6.17 16.84
N ASP A 370 -24.43 5.55 18.01
CA ASP A 370 -25.44 5.86 19.02
C ASP A 370 -24.91 5.49 20.40
N ARG A 371 -25.62 5.91 21.47
CA ARG A 371 -25.29 5.59 22.85
C ARG A 371 -26.46 4.86 23.53
N ALA A 372 -26.15 3.73 24.12
CA ALA A 372 -27.14 2.91 24.79
C ALA A 372 -27.71 3.61 26.01
N SER A 373 -29.02 3.71 26.11
CA SER A 373 -29.77 4.20 27.30
C SER A 373 -30.42 3.09 28.09
N SER A 374 -30.41 1.85 27.56
CA SER A 374 -31.03 0.67 28.15
C SER A 374 -30.29 -0.61 27.70
N ASP A 375 -30.84 -1.78 28.06
CA ASP A 375 -30.33 -3.10 27.65
C ASP A 375 -30.52 -3.41 26.14
N ARG A 376 -31.24 -2.54 25.42
CA ARG A 376 -31.49 -2.67 23.97
C ARG A 376 -31.34 -1.33 23.25
N LEU A 377 -30.88 -1.43 21.99
CA LEU A 377 -30.76 -0.29 21.11
C LEU A 377 -31.11 -0.69 19.66
N GLU A 378 -31.76 0.20 18.94
CA GLU A 378 -31.97 0.12 17.49
C GLU A 378 -31.10 1.15 16.81
N LEU A 379 -30.08 0.70 16.07
CA LEU A 379 -29.21 1.55 15.26
C LEU A 379 -29.76 1.64 13.83
N ASN A 380 -30.19 2.85 13.45
CA ASN A 380 -30.74 3.13 12.12
C ASN A 380 -29.63 3.72 11.25
N PHE A 381 -29.54 3.25 9.99
CA PHE A 381 -28.59 3.74 9.02
C PHE A 381 -29.06 3.56 7.58
N ASP A 382 -28.49 4.37 6.68
CA ASP A 382 -28.68 4.27 5.24
C ASP A 382 -27.30 4.02 4.59
N LEU A 383 -26.91 2.75 4.44
CA LEU A 383 -25.61 2.32 3.94
C LEU A 383 -25.76 1.46 2.70
N THR A 384 -24.73 1.43 1.87
CA THR A 384 -24.64 0.56 0.70
C THR A 384 -24.40 -0.89 1.08
N THR A 385 -24.71 -1.83 0.18
CA THR A 385 -24.32 -3.24 0.33
C THR A 385 -22.83 -3.36 0.64
N GLY A 386 -22.46 -4.07 1.72
CA GLY A 386 -21.08 -4.19 2.15
C GLY A 386 -20.92 -4.84 3.52
N ALA A 387 -19.67 -5.01 3.92
CA ALA A 387 -19.30 -5.47 5.26
C ALA A 387 -18.93 -4.28 6.15
N TYR A 388 -19.46 -4.29 7.36
CA TYR A 388 -19.24 -3.26 8.38
C TYR A 388 -18.88 -3.92 9.70
N VAL A 389 -18.33 -3.16 10.65
CA VAL A 389 -18.01 -3.64 12.00
C VAL A 389 -18.74 -2.78 13.02
N LEU A 390 -19.60 -3.37 13.83
CA LEU A 390 -20.15 -2.75 15.01
C LEU A 390 -19.16 -2.90 16.17
N ARG A 391 -18.70 -1.78 16.73
CA ARG A 391 -17.93 -1.76 17.98
C ARG A 391 -18.80 -1.22 19.13
N VAL A 392 -18.70 -1.84 20.28
CA VAL A 392 -19.36 -1.42 21.50
C VAL A 392 -18.28 -1.09 22.53
N HIS A 393 -18.30 0.12 23.04
CA HIS A 393 -17.37 0.60 24.06
C HIS A 393 -18.12 0.94 25.34
N ARG A 394 -17.51 0.68 26.49
CA ARG A 394 -17.99 1.08 27.81
C ARG A 394 -16.87 1.82 28.54
N ASP A 395 -17.15 3.05 28.98
CA ASP A 395 -16.18 3.94 29.65
C ASP A 395 -14.87 4.11 28.82
N GLY A 396 -15.01 4.12 27.48
CA GLY A 396 -13.89 4.23 26.53
C GLY A 396 -13.15 2.92 26.25
N ALA A 397 -13.45 1.82 26.97
CA ALA A 397 -12.85 0.52 26.74
C ALA A 397 -13.70 -0.33 25.77
N PRO A 398 -13.09 -1.11 24.87
CA PRO A 398 -13.81 -2.00 23.96
C PRO A 398 -14.47 -3.14 24.76
N VAL A 399 -15.76 -3.40 24.49
CA VAL A 399 -16.54 -4.49 25.08
C VAL A 399 -16.71 -5.63 24.10
N THR A 400 -17.07 -5.33 22.86
CA THR A 400 -17.22 -6.30 21.78
C THR A 400 -17.11 -5.66 20.42
N ALA A 401 -16.75 -6.46 19.42
CA ALA A 401 -16.86 -6.12 18.02
C ALA A 401 -17.65 -7.23 17.29
N ARG A 402 -18.52 -6.86 16.34
CA ARG A 402 -19.35 -7.78 15.56
C ARG A 402 -19.37 -7.37 14.10
N ARG A 403 -19.19 -8.33 13.21
CA ARG A 403 -19.38 -8.10 11.79
C ARG A 403 -20.87 -7.92 11.46
N VAL A 404 -21.16 -6.90 10.68
CA VAL A 404 -22.50 -6.60 10.17
C VAL A 404 -22.42 -6.62 8.64
N VAL A 405 -23.25 -7.42 7.99
CA VAL A 405 -23.35 -7.47 6.53
C VAL A 405 -24.64 -6.75 6.14
N VAL A 406 -24.52 -5.71 5.33
CA VAL A 406 -25.67 -4.99 4.75
C VAL A 406 -25.92 -5.52 3.34
N THR A 407 -27.16 -5.90 3.05
CA THR A 407 -27.61 -6.35 1.73
C THR A 407 -28.80 -5.49 1.31
N ARG A 408 -28.75 -4.95 0.10
CA ARG A 408 -29.87 -4.22 -0.52
C ARG A 408 -30.19 -4.81 -1.87
#